data_fc2837693bd6af28c7a422c7599b590f
#
_entry.id   fc2837693bd6af28c7a422c7599b590f
#
_cell.length_a   1.000
_cell.length_b   1.000
_cell.length_c   1.000
_cell.angle_alpha   90.00
_cell.angle_beta   90.00
_cell.angle_gamma   90.00
#
_symmetry.space_group_name_H-M   'P 1'
#
loop_
_entity.id
_entity.type
_entity.pdbx_description
1 polymer ?
#
loop_
_entity_poly.entity_id
_entity_poly.type
_entity_poly.pdbx_seq_one_letter_code
_entity_poly.pdbx_strand_id
1 'polypeptide(L)'
;EEIAQFMRDMDTSGRGEPGIFNRRAANLNKPERRAFAQFGSNPCGEISLRPMQFCNLSIAVARADDTLESLMEKVEVATIIGTIQATATYFPGLRPEWKKNCEEERLLGVDLTGQLDSRVAQDPFSMMKLREHAVEVNKRYAELLGINQAAAVTTVKPGGNSSVLLN
;
A
#
# COMPACT_ATOMS: atom_id res chain seq x y z
N GLU A 1 -29.95 7.64 15.02
CA GLU A 1 -30.85 7.17 13.95
C GLU A 1 -30.15 7.17 12.58
N GLU A 2 -29.46 8.24 12.15
CA GLU A 2 -28.78 8.34 10.87
C GLU A 2 -27.72 7.24 10.64
N ILE A 3 -26.85 6.96 11.63
CA ILE A 3 -25.84 5.91 11.52
C ILE A 3 -26.48 4.52 11.35
N ALA A 4 -27.55 4.25 12.07
CA ALA A 4 -28.26 2.97 11.97
C ALA A 4 -28.97 2.82 10.61
N GLN A 5 -29.48 3.91 10.04
CA GLN A 5 -30.02 3.90 8.69
C GLN A 5 -28.92 3.65 7.65
N PHE A 6 -27.80 4.38 7.75
CA PHE A 6 -26.65 4.19 6.89
C PHE A 6 -26.12 2.73 6.89
N MET A 7 -26.04 2.11 8.07
CA MET A 7 -25.64 0.70 8.20
C MET A 7 -26.63 -0.26 7.50
N ARG A 8 -27.95 0.01 7.63
CA ARG A 8 -28.97 -0.78 6.91
C ARG A 8 -28.86 -0.62 5.40
N ASP A 9 -28.62 0.62 4.94
CA ASP A 9 -28.50 0.90 3.51
C ASP A 9 -27.28 0.20 2.90
N MET A 10 -26.16 0.16 3.63
CA MET A 10 -24.98 -0.62 3.25
C MET A 10 -25.26 -2.11 3.13
N ASP A 11 -25.91 -2.69 4.13
CA ASP A 11 -26.28 -4.11 4.16
C ASP A 11 -27.24 -4.46 3.01
N THR A 12 -28.26 -3.64 2.83
CA THR A 12 -29.28 -3.84 1.79
C THR A 12 -28.73 -3.66 0.38
N SER A 13 -27.71 -2.81 0.18
CA SER A 13 -27.15 -2.55 -1.15
C SER A 13 -26.45 -3.76 -1.75
N GLY A 14 -25.93 -4.66 -0.91
CA GLY A 14 -25.11 -5.81 -1.33
C GLY A 14 -23.84 -5.42 -2.08
N ARG A 15 -23.44 -4.16 -2.02
CA ARG A 15 -22.26 -3.59 -2.68
C ARG A 15 -21.18 -3.28 -1.66
N GLY A 16 -19.93 -3.20 -2.10
CA GLY A 16 -18.81 -2.78 -1.26
C GLY A 16 -18.78 -1.28 -0.96
N GLU A 17 -19.72 -0.51 -1.51
CA GLU A 17 -19.83 0.94 -1.35
C GLU A 17 -21.28 1.35 -0.93
N PRO A 18 -21.38 2.35 -0.05
CA PRO A 18 -20.33 3.09 0.65
C PRO A 18 -19.63 2.23 1.71
N GLY A 19 -18.32 2.49 1.95
CA GLY A 19 -17.53 1.80 2.97
C GLY A 19 -17.39 2.62 4.26
N ILE A 20 -16.92 1.96 5.32
CA ILE A 20 -16.62 2.62 6.59
C ILE A 20 -15.10 2.75 6.75
N PHE A 21 -14.59 3.98 6.89
CA PHE A 21 -13.22 4.25 7.25
C PHE A 21 -13.10 4.63 8.72
N ASN A 22 -12.47 3.76 9.51
CA ASN A 22 -12.23 4.02 10.93
C ASN A 22 -10.87 4.68 11.13
N ARG A 23 -10.87 6.01 11.25
CA ARG A 23 -9.66 6.82 11.43
C ARG A 23 -8.88 6.48 12.71
N ARG A 24 -9.55 6.11 13.79
CA ARG A 24 -8.90 5.66 15.03
C ARG A 24 -8.17 4.34 14.80
N ALA A 25 -8.81 3.37 14.17
CA ALA A 25 -8.20 2.08 13.84
C ALA A 25 -7.00 2.26 12.90
N ALA A 26 -7.10 3.14 11.88
CA ALA A 26 -5.99 3.46 10.99
C ALA A 26 -4.77 4.00 11.76
N ASN A 27 -4.99 4.81 12.79
CA ASN A 27 -3.90 5.31 13.63
C ASN A 27 -3.34 4.26 14.62
N LEU A 28 -4.16 3.34 15.11
CA LEU A 28 -3.71 2.26 15.99
C LEU A 28 -2.89 1.21 15.26
N ASN A 29 -3.23 0.93 14.00
CA ASN A 29 -2.62 -0.12 13.17
C ASN A 29 -1.52 0.40 12.23
N LYS A 30 -1.19 1.70 12.28
CA LYS A 30 -0.13 2.26 11.45
C LYS A 30 1.24 1.68 11.82
N PRO A 31 2.20 1.62 10.88
CA PRO A 31 3.59 1.29 11.22
C PRO A 31 4.16 2.26 12.26
N GLU A 32 5.07 1.78 13.12
CA GLU A 32 5.70 2.61 14.18
C GLU A 32 6.38 3.86 13.63
N ARG A 33 7.01 3.75 12.43
CA ARG A 33 7.67 4.87 11.74
C ARG A 33 6.71 5.97 11.30
N ARG A 34 5.41 5.72 11.27
CA ARG A 34 4.42 6.66 10.79
C ARG A 34 3.82 7.46 11.94
N ALA A 35 3.85 8.78 11.86
CA ALA A 35 3.26 9.65 12.87
C ALA A 35 1.72 9.54 12.89
N PHE A 36 1.12 9.93 14.00
CA PHE A 36 -0.33 10.12 14.10
C PHE A 36 -0.79 11.22 13.14
N ALA A 37 -1.88 10.98 12.43
CA ALA A 37 -2.43 11.96 11.48
C ALA A 37 -3.94 11.84 11.31
N GLN A 38 -4.54 12.85 10.69
CA GLN A 38 -5.92 12.86 10.23
C GLN A 38 -6.03 12.06 8.92
N PHE A 39 -5.87 10.74 9.02
CA PHE A 39 -5.94 9.88 7.85
C PHE A 39 -7.32 9.87 7.19
N GLY A 40 -7.34 9.81 5.87
CA GLY A 40 -8.40 9.32 5.03
C GLY A 40 -7.91 8.12 4.23
N SER A 41 -8.66 7.70 3.22
CA SER A 41 -8.22 6.63 2.31
C SER A 41 -8.20 7.10 0.87
N ASN A 42 -7.48 6.37 0.01
CA ASN A 42 -7.69 6.43 -1.43
C ASN A 42 -9.06 5.83 -1.80
N PRO A 43 -9.54 5.97 -3.04
CA PRO A 43 -10.88 5.50 -3.43
C PRO A 43 -11.15 4.02 -3.16
N CYS A 44 -10.14 3.17 -3.32
CA CYS A 44 -10.29 1.72 -3.08
C CYS A 44 -10.11 1.30 -1.60
N GLY A 45 -9.71 2.21 -0.71
CA GLY A 45 -9.64 1.99 0.74
C GLY A 45 -8.38 1.30 1.25
N GLU A 46 -7.46 0.85 0.37
CA GLU A 46 -6.27 0.08 0.76
C GLU A 46 -5.11 0.94 1.28
N ILE A 47 -5.13 2.25 1.02
CA ILE A 47 -4.06 3.15 1.45
C ILE A 47 -4.62 4.21 2.40
N SER A 48 -4.08 4.26 3.60
CA SER A 48 -4.31 5.38 4.53
C SER A 48 -3.44 6.56 4.12
N LEU A 49 -4.05 7.68 3.76
CA LEU A 49 -3.39 8.90 3.31
C LEU A 49 -3.59 10.05 4.29
N ARG A 50 -2.57 10.89 4.43
CA ARG A 50 -2.72 12.23 4.98
C ARG A 50 -3.41 13.14 3.94
N PRO A 51 -4.05 14.24 4.33
CA PRO A 51 -4.49 15.25 3.37
C PRO A 51 -3.33 15.67 2.46
N MET A 52 -3.61 15.82 1.15
CA MET A 52 -2.59 16.25 0.17
C MET A 52 -1.37 15.32 0.15
N GLN A 53 -1.61 14.03 -0.12
CA GLN A 53 -0.57 13.01 -0.17
C GLN A 53 -0.85 11.99 -1.27
N PHE A 54 0.20 11.51 -1.92
CA PHE A 54 0.19 10.38 -2.86
C PHE A 54 0.85 9.15 -2.26
N CYS A 55 0.52 7.99 -2.81
CA CYS A 55 1.22 6.74 -2.58
C CYS A 55 1.80 6.22 -3.90
N ASN A 56 2.99 5.63 -3.85
CA ASN A 56 3.67 5.05 -5.00
C ASN A 56 3.35 3.56 -5.04
N LEU A 57 2.52 3.16 -6.01
CA LEU A 57 2.02 1.80 -6.14
C LEU A 57 2.90 0.99 -7.10
N SER A 58 3.20 -0.24 -6.71
CA SER A 58 3.83 -1.26 -7.54
C SER A 58 3.21 -2.61 -7.23
N ILE A 59 3.29 -3.56 -8.19
CA ILE A 59 2.65 -4.87 -8.06
C ILE A 59 3.66 -5.95 -8.39
N ALA A 60 3.82 -6.93 -7.50
CA ALA A 60 4.46 -8.20 -7.76
C ALA A 60 3.39 -9.25 -8.07
N VAL A 61 3.74 -10.25 -8.90
CA VAL A 61 2.81 -11.31 -9.32
C VAL A 61 3.24 -12.63 -8.70
N ALA A 62 2.40 -13.19 -7.83
CA ALA A 62 2.57 -14.54 -7.31
C ALA A 62 1.95 -15.57 -8.27
N ARG A 63 2.63 -16.68 -8.46
CA ARG A 63 2.24 -17.80 -9.29
C ARG A 63 2.24 -19.10 -8.49
N ALA A 64 1.59 -20.13 -9.03
CA ALA A 64 1.45 -21.42 -8.37
C ALA A 64 2.80 -22.14 -8.14
N ASP A 65 3.76 -21.89 -9.01
CA ASP A 65 5.11 -22.48 -9.00
C ASP A 65 6.15 -21.60 -8.25
N ASP A 66 5.75 -20.46 -7.72
CA ASP A 66 6.67 -19.63 -6.96
C ASP A 66 7.12 -20.28 -5.65
N THR A 67 8.40 -20.13 -5.37
CA THR A 67 9.00 -20.36 -4.06
C THR A 67 9.03 -19.06 -3.25
N LEU A 68 9.38 -19.15 -1.97
CA LEU A 68 9.57 -17.95 -1.16
C LEU A 68 10.68 -17.05 -1.73
N GLU A 69 11.77 -17.66 -2.19
CA GLU A 69 12.91 -16.96 -2.77
C GLU A 69 12.52 -16.23 -4.05
N SER A 70 11.79 -16.87 -4.98
CA SER A 70 11.35 -16.22 -6.22
C SER A 70 10.36 -15.08 -5.95
N LEU A 71 9.49 -15.22 -4.94
CA LEU A 71 8.61 -14.12 -4.53
C LEU A 71 9.38 -12.98 -3.86
N MET A 72 10.42 -13.27 -3.09
CA MET A 72 11.30 -12.23 -2.51
C MET A 72 11.97 -11.41 -3.61
N GLU A 73 12.49 -12.04 -4.67
CA GLU A 73 13.07 -11.35 -5.82
C GLU A 73 12.04 -10.45 -6.53
N LYS A 74 10.83 -10.94 -6.76
CA LYS A 74 9.75 -10.15 -7.38
C LYS A 74 9.34 -8.96 -6.51
N VAL A 75 9.21 -9.16 -5.21
CA VAL A 75 8.88 -8.11 -4.24
C VAL A 75 10.02 -7.10 -4.13
N GLU A 76 11.28 -7.54 -4.20
CA GLU A 76 12.45 -6.65 -4.25
C GLU A 76 12.35 -5.70 -5.44
N VAL A 77 12.16 -6.23 -6.66
CA VAL A 77 12.04 -5.41 -7.86
C VAL A 77 10.86 -4.42 -7.76
N ALA A 78 9.69 -4.89 -7.32
CA ALA A 78 8.53 -4.02 -7.13
C ALA A 78 8.80 -2.91 -6.11
N THR A 79 9.52 -3.22 -5.02
CA THR A 79 9.89 -2.24 -3.98
C THR A 79 10.90 -1.22 -4.50
N ILE A 80 11.88 -1.65 -5.30
CA ILE A 80 12.85 -0.75 -5.94
C ILE A 80 12.12 0.23 -6.85
N ILE A 81 11.22 -0.25 -7.72
CA ILE A 81 10.42 0.58 -8.60
C ILE A 81 9.62 1.61 -7.81
N GLY A 82 8.91 1.19 -6.76
CA GLY A 82 8.15 2.08 -5.89
C GLY A 82 9.03 3.13 -5.21
N THR A 83 10.22 2.74 -4.75
CA THR A 83 11.17 3.65 -4.09
C THR A 83 11.72 4.69 -5.08
N ILE A 84 12.00 4.29 -6.33
CA ILE A 84 12.39 5.22 -7.39
C ILE A 84 11.23 6.18 -7.72
N GLN A 85 10.00 5.68 -7.88
CA GLN A 85 8.81 6.54 -8.08
C GLN A 85 8.67 7.58 -6.98
N ALA A 86 8.98 7.25 -5.73
CA ALA A 86 8.89 8.15 -4.59
C ALA A 86 9.86 9.35 -4.68
N THR A 87 10.85 9.35 -5.58
CA THR A 87 11.72 10.50 -5.84
C THR A 87 11.02 11.59 -6.65
N ALA A 88 9.97 11.25 -7.41
CA ALA A 88 9.21 12.17 -8.26
C ALA A 88 8.28 13.05 -7.42
N THR A 89 8.78 14.18 -6.92
CA THR A 89 8.05 15.12 -6.05
C THR A 89 7.88 16.51 -6.67
N TYR A 90 8.03 16.62 -7.99
CA TYR A 90 7.69 17.83 -8.72
C TYR A 90 6.22 17.80 -9.13
N PHE A 91 5.37 18.58 -8.46
CA PHE A 91 3.93 18.62 -8.66
C PHE A 91 3.48 20.02 -9.12
N PRO A 92 3.67 20.37 -10.41
CA PRO A 92 3.26 21.67 -10.92
C PRO A 92 1.74 21.87 -10.78
N GLY A 93 1.34 23.05 -10.33
CA GLY A 93 -0.09 23.38 -10.14
C GLY A 93 -0.70 22.86 -8.84
N LEU A 94 0.00 22.07 -8.05
CA LEU A 94 -0.46 21.65 -6.71
C LEU A 94 0.12 22.55 -5.62
N ARG A 95 -0.57 22.59 -4.48
CA ARG A 95 -0.12 23.34 -3.31
C ARG A 95 1.17 22.72 -2.75
N PRO A 96 2.07 23.51 -2.13
CA PRO A 96 3.36 23.03 -1.60
C PRO A 96 3.26 21.89 -0.59
N GLU A 97 2.13 21.80 0.12
CA GLU A 97 1.88 20.74 1.10
C GLU A 97 1.89 19.33 0.48
N TRP A 98 1.49 19.19 -0.79
CA TRP A 98 1.59 17.92 -1.51
C TRP A 98 3.03 17.42 -1.57
N LYS A 99 3.94 18.30 -1.99
CA LYS A 99 5.37 17.98 -2.03
C LYS A 99 5.89 17.64 -0.64
N LYS A 100 5.64 18.50 0.34
CA LYS A 100 6.09 18.30 1.72
C LYS A 100 5.64 16.95 2.28
N ASN A 101 4.35 16.62 2.19
CA ASN A 101 3.80 15.40 2.75
C ASN A 101 4.30 14.15 2.04
N CYS A 102 4.49 14.21 0.71
CA CYS A 102 5.05 13.10 -0.05
C CYS A 102 6.54 12.89 0.25
N GLU A 103 7.33 13.95 0.39
CA GLU A 103 8.75 13.86 0.73
C GLU A 103 9.00 13.37 2.14
N GLU A 104 8.13 13.75 3.08
CA GLU A 104 8.23 13.35 4.48
C GLU A 104 8.00 11.85 4.67
N GLU A 105 6.95 11.30 4.09
CA GLU A 105 6.57 9.90 4.30
C GLU A 105 6.97 8.95 3.17
N ARG A 106 7.22 9.42 1.94
CA ARG A 106 7.63 8.60 0.79
C ARG A 106 6.82 7.30 0.66
N LEU A 107 5.50 7.36 0.83
CA LEU A 107 4.64 6.19 0.91
C LEU A 107 4.79 5.27 -0.30
N LEU A 108 4.97 3.98 -0.04
CA LEU A 108 4.87 2.92 -1.02
C LEU A 108 3.61 2.09 -0.77
N GLY A 109 3.12 1.49 -1.85
CA GLY A 109 2.08 0.47 -1.82
C GLY A 109 2.53 -0.70 -2.69
N VAL A 110 3.47 -1.50 -2.16
CA VAL A 110 3.92 -2.73 -2.81
C VAL A 110 2.84 -3.79 -2.58
N ASP A 111 2.17 -4.18 -3.65
CA ASP A 111 1.09 -5.15 -3.66
C ASP A 111 1.57 -6.50 -4.20
N LEU A 112 0.87 -7.56 -3.82
CA LEU A 112 1.08 -8.90 -4.33
C LEU A 112 -0.25 -9.44 -4.90
N THR A 113 -0.37 -9.50 -6.22
CA THR A 113 -1.51 -10.14 -6.90
C THR A 113 -1.27 -11.64 -7.09
N GLY A 114 -2.32 -12.43 -7.30
CA GLY A 114 -2.23 -13.89 -7.43
C GLY A 114 -2.04 -14.64 -6.11
N GLN A 115 -2.39 -14.02 -4.99
CA GLN A 115 -2.19 -14.61 -3.66
C GLN A 115 -2.92 -15.96 -3.50
N LEU A 116 -4.10 -16.11 -4.10
CA LEU A 116 -4.88 -17.35 -4.02
C LEU A 116 -4.33 -18.48 -4.92
N ASP A 117 -3.49 -18.14 -5.89
CA ASP A 117 -2.87 -19.12 -6.79
C ASP A 117 -1.55 -19.66 -6.20
N SER A 118 -0.90 -18.91 -5.35
CA SER A 118 0.39 -19.27 -4.75
C SER A 118 0.23 -19.81 -3.33
N ARG A 119 0.70 -21.04 -3.10
CA ARG A 119 0.74 -21.63 -1.75
C ARG A 119 1.62 -20.83 -0.79
N VAL A 120 2.71 -20.26 -1.30
CA VAL A 120 3.63 -19.42 -0.51
C VAL A 120 2.94 -18.13 -0.06
N ALA A 121 2.17 -17.50 -0.95
CA ALA A 121 1.43 -16.29 -0.61
C ALA A 121 0.23 -16.52 0.30
N GLN A 122 -0.23 -17.75 0.47
CA GLN A 122 -1.28 -18.14 1.42
C GLN A 122 -0.73 -18.46 2.82
N ASP A 123 0.60 -18.63 2.95
CA ASP A 123 1.23 -18.89 4.25
C ASP A 123 1.53 -17.56 4.98
N PRO A 124 0.93 -17.32 6.19
CA PRO A 124 1.13 -16.08 6.92
C PRO A 124 2.60 -15.81 7.29
N PHE A 125 3.39 -16.84 7.54
CA PHE A 125 4.81 -16.69 7.88
C PHE A 125 5.62 -16.22 6.67
N SER A 126 5.35 -16.79 5.50
CA SER A 126 5.96 -16.35 4.24
C SER A 126 5.56 -14.91 3.90
N MET A 127 4.30 -14.54 4.08
CA MET A 127 3.82 -13.17 3.88
C MET A 127 4.49 -12.16 4.83
N MET A 128 4.74 -12.56 6.08
CA MET A 128 5.48 -11.74 7.02
C MET A 128 6.91 -11.51 6.55
N LYS A 129 7.62 -12.56 6.08
CA LYS A 129 8.97 -12.46 5.52
C LYS A 129 9.02 -11.56 4.28
N LEU A 130 8.07 -11.69 3.37
CA LEU A 130 7.97 -10.84 2.18
C LEU A 130 7.80 -9.36 2.55
N ARG A 131 6.96 -9.08 3.56
CA ARG A 131 6.79 -7.72 4.09
C ARG A 131 8.08 -7.17 4.71
N GLU A 132 8.76 -7.96 5.54
CA GLU A 132 10.03 -7.57 6.17
C GLU A 132 11.09 -7.30 5.11
N HIS A 133 11.18 -8.17 4.10
CA HIS A 133 12.09 -7.99 2.97
C HIS A 133 11.81 -6.70 2.21
N ALA A 134 10.55 -6.40 1.88
CA ALA A 134 10.18 -5.14 1.22
C ALA A 134 10.60 -3.91 2.06
N VAL A 135 10.43 -3.96 3.37
CA VAL A 135 10.84 -2.86 4.27
C VAL A 135 12.36 -2.66 4.24
N GLU A 136 13.13 -3.73 4.27
CA GLU A 136 14.61 -3.66 4.24
C GLU A 136 15.13 -3.19 2.87
N VAL A 137 14.53 -3.67 1.78
CA VAL A 137 14.84 -3.19 0.42
C VAL A 137 14.57 -1.69 0.30
N ASN A 138 13.40 -1.23 0.76
CA ASN A 138 13.08 0.21 0.73
C ASN A 138 14.10 1.03 1.54
N LYS A 139 14.47 0.56 2.74
CA LYS A 139 15.47 1.23 3.57
C LYS A 139 16.81 1.39 2.82
N ARG A 140 17.33 0.30 2.25
CA ARG A 140 18.59 0.29 1.49
C ARG A 140 18.55 1.24 0.30
N TYR A 141 17.48 1.21 -0.50
CA TYR A 141 17.38 2.04 -1.70
C TYR A 141 17.03 3.50 -1.38
N ALA A 142 16.28 3.77 -0.32
CA ALA A 142 16.06 5.14 0.15
C ALA A 142 17.36 5.81 0.58
N GLU A 143 18.24 5.07 1.27
CA GLU A 143 19.58 5.55 1.65
C GLU A 143 20.45 5.83 0.42
N LEU A 144 20.50 4.92 -0.55
CA LEU A 144 21.23 5.10 -1.81
C LEU A 144 20.74 6.31 -2.61
N LEU A 145 19.43 6.59 -2.59
CA LEU A 145 18.82 7.71 -3.30
C LEU A 145 18.84 9.03 -2.50
N GLY A 146 19.30 9.00 -1.25
CA GLY A 146 19.33 10.18 -0.37
C GLY A 146 17.95 10.71 -0.01
N ILE A 147 16.94 9.84 0.10
CA ILE A 147 15.56 10.19 0.47
C ILE A 147 15.14 9.54 1.78
N ASN A 148 14.06 10.03 2.38
CA ASN A 148 13.49 9.40 3.57
C ASN A 148 13.02 7.97 3.25
N GLN A 149 13.20 7.07 4.22
CA GLN A 149 12.58 5.75 4.18
C GLN A 149 11.04 5.89 4.18
N ALA A 150 10.35 5.09 3.38
CA ALA A 150 8.90 5.07 3.34
C ALA A 150 8.27 4.79 4.71
N ALA A 151 7.32 5.59 5.12
CA ALA A 151 6.62 5.41 6.39
C ALA A 151 5.71 4.17 6.40
N ALA A 152 5.22 3.75 5.24
CA ALA A 152 4.56 2.47 5.00
C ALA A 152 5.00 1.94 3.63
N VAL A 153 5.14 0.60 3.47
CA VAL A 153 5.74 0.00 2.28
C VAL A 153 4.77 -0.93 1.55
N THR A 154 4.07 -1.79 2.27
CA THR A 154 3.24 -2.85 1.67
C THR A 154 1.75 -2.57 1.79
N THR A 155 0.98 -3.08 0.85
CA THR A 155 -0.49 -2.99 0.85
C THR A 155 -1.10 -4.25 0.25
N VAL A 156 -2.41 -4.41 0.40
CA VAL A 156 -3.20 -5.38 -0.37
C VAL A 156 -4.21 -4.58 -1.19
N LYS A 157 -4.00 -4.53 -2.48
CA LYS A 157 -4.81 -3.74 -3.41
C LYS A 157 -5.90 -4.59 -4.04
N PRO A 158 -7.13 -4.07 -4.24
CA PRO A 158 -8.15 -4.73 -5.06
C PRO A 158 -7.79 -4.56 -6.55
N GLY A 159 -6.98 -5.47 -7.08
CA GLY A 159 -6.34 -5.39 -8.40
C GLY A 159 -7.22 -5.86 -9.56
N GLY A 160 -8.50 -5.42 -9.67
CA GLY A 160 -9.44 -5.90 -10.68
C GLY A 160 -8.88 -5.98 -12.11
N ASN A 161 -8.48 -4.85 -12.69
CA ASN A 161 -7.96 -4.82 -14.07
C ASN A 161 -6.55 -5.41 -14.19
N SER A 162 -5.68 -5.18 -13.19
CA SER A 162 -4.32 -5.70 -13.21
C SER A 162 -4.29 -7.23 -13.14
N SER A 163 -5.17 -7.85 -12.37
CA SER A 163 -5.27 -9.31 -12.28
C SER A 163 -5.65 -9.96 -13.62
N VAL A 164 -6.46 -9.29 -14.45
CA VAL A 164 -6.80 -9.77 -15.79
C VAL A 164 -5.63 -9.67 -16.78
N LEU A 165 -4.83 -8.62 -16.67
CA LEU A 165 -3.68 -8.39 -17.55
C LEU A 165 -2.46 -9.27 -17.22
N LEU A 166 -2.34 -9.68 -15.96
CA LEU A 166 -1.17 -10.38 -15.44
C LEU A 166 -1.39 -11.90 -15.30
N ASN A 167 -2.55 -12.38 -15.72
CA ASN A 167 -2.90 -13.80 -15.68
C ASN A 167 -2.21 -14.63 -16.76
#